data_bd11fea19d0208775cd162ac64ce144a
#
_entry.id   bd11fea19d0208775cd162ac64ce144a
#
_cell.length_a   1.000
_cell.length_b   1.000
_cell.length_c   1.000
_cell.angle_alpha   90.00
_cell.angle_beta   90.00
_cell.angle_gamma   90.00
#
_symmetry.space_group_name_H-M   'P 1'
#
loop_
_entity.id
_entity.type
_entity.pdbx_description
1 polymer ?
#
loop_
_entity_poly.entity_id
_entity_poly.type
_entity_poly.pdbx_seq_one_letter_code
_entity_poly.pdbx_strand_id
1 'polypeptide(L)'
;MKRKLLLFLSVCLAIQVWSQNLTLKDIYIRDPFILPVAEEGVYYMYASSPTKENGVTYGGMVAYKSKDLKTWTGPVRVFDVPRDNGLTGTVWAPEVHLYNGKYYLFATMNSDIVWKAPKKGHPAYTHRATQIYWADRPEGPFQAFENKQPHTPMGQM
;
A
#
# COMPACT_ATOMS: atom_id res chain seq x y z
N MET A 1 -3.71 -55.26 28.95
CA MET A 1 -3.41 -53.81 28.79
C MET A 1 -4.02 -53.29 27.48
N LYS A 2 -5.15 -52.60 27.54
CA LYS A 2 -5.83 -52.05 26.35
C LYS A 2 -5.35 -50.63 26.12
N ARG A 3 -4.59 -50.36 25.05
CA ARG A 3 -4.18 -49.01 24.62
C ARG A 3 -5.39 -48.34 23.99
N LYS A 4 -5.88 -47.26 24.60
CA LYS A 4 -6.88 -46.35 24.04
C LYS A 4 -6.14 -45.40 23.08
N LEU A 5 -6.43 -45.53 21.79
CA LEU A 5 -5.98 -44.63 20.74
C LEU A 5 -6.89 -43.38 20.75
N LEU A 6 -6.39 -42.25 21.22
CA LEU A 6 -7.08 -40.96 21.16
C LEU A 6 -6.81 -40.36 19.74
N LEU A 7 -7.83 -40.40 18.91
CA LEU A 7 -7.84 -39.64 17.65
C LEU A 7 -8.09 -38.15 17.98
N PHE A 8 -7.06 -37.32 17.83
CA PHE A 8 -7.21 -35.89 17.80
C PHE A 8 -7.81 -35.46 16.42
N LEU A 9 -9.11 -35.15 16.42
CA LEU A 9 -9.78 -34.55 15.29
C LEU A 9 -9.40 -33.06 15.27
N SER A 10 -8.42 -32.68 14.42
CA SER A 10 -8.06 -31.28 14.16
C SER A 10 -9.16 -30.64 13.30
N VAL A 11 -10.06 -29.92 13.94
CA VAL A 11 -11.05 -29.10 13.22
C VAL A 11 -10.33 -27.86 12.70
N CYS A 12 -9.94 -27.88 11.41
CA CYS A 12 -9.55 -26.67 10.70
C CYS A 12 -10.79 -25.78 10.55
N LEU A 13 -10.94 -24.81 11.43
CA LEU A 13 -11.87 -23.69 11.19
C LEU A 13 -11.35 -22.88 10.01
N ALA A 14 -11.90 -23.12 8.83
CA ALA A 14 -11.74 -22.22 7.69
C ALA A 14 -12.43 -20.90 8.04
N ILE A 15 -11.64 -19.89 8.40
CA ILE A 15 -12.13 -18.52 8.54
C ILE A 15 -12.51 -18.08 7.12
N GLN A 16 -13.80 -18.10 6.80
CA GLN A 16 -14.32 -17.46 5.60
C GLN A 16 -14.17 -15.95 5.80
N VAL A 17 -13.12 -15.37 5.23
CA VAL A 17 -13.02 -13.93 5.07
C VAL A 17 -14.09 -13.54 4.05
N TRP A 18 -15.16 -12.94 4.53
CA TRP A 18 -16.22 -12.41 3.67
C TRP A 18 -15.62 -11.25 2.89
N SER A 19 -15.27 -11.50 1.63
CA SER A 19 -14.87 -10.44 0.71
C SER A 19 -16.11 -9.62 0.41
N GLN A 20 -16.14 -8.37 0.85
CA GLN A 20 -17.20 -7.43 0.52
C GLN A 20 -17.10 -7.07 -0.96
N ASN A 21 -18.18 -7.26 -1.70
CA ASN A 21 -18.28 -6.75 -3.06
C ASN A 21 -18.63 -5.26 -2.98
N LEU A 22 -17.64 -4.42 -3.27
CA LEU A 22 -17.73 -2.96 -3.26
C LEU A 22 -17.99 -2.46 -4.69
N THR A 23 -18.70 -1.34 -4.79
CA THR A 23 -18.76 -0.55 -6.02
C THR A 23 -17.89 0.71 -5.86
N LEU A 24 -17.63 1.45 -6.93
CA LEU A 24 -16.88 2.71 -6.83
C LEU A 24 -17.56 3.75 -5.92
N LYS A 25 -18.86 3.62 -5.66
CA LYS A 25 -19.58 4.49 -4.73
C LYS A 25 -19.25 4.21 -3.25
N ASP A 26 -18.79 2.99 -2.97
CA ASP A 26 -18.44 2.52 -1.63
C ASP A 26 -16.97 2.77 -1.31
N ILE A 27 -16.17 3.16 -2.32
CA ILE A 27 -14.72 3.33 -2.23
C ILE A 27 -14.38 4.82 -2.27
N TYR A 28 -13.98 5.36 -1.10
CA TYR A 28 -13.58 6.76 -0.97
C TYR A 28 -12.05 6.87 -0.97
N ILE A 29 -11.47 7.13 -2.15
CA ILE A 29 -10.03 7.21 -2.37
C ILE A 29 -9.67 8.44 -3.20
N ARG A 30 -8.38 8.81 -3.17
CA ARG A 30 -7.82 9.91 -3.94
C ARG A 30 -6.64 9.41 -4.76
N ASP A 31 -6.51 9.94 -5.99
CA ASP A 31 -5.42 9.66 -6.93
C ASP A 31 -5.15 8.14 -7.09
N PRO A 32 -6.18 7.32 -7.42
CA PRO A 32 -5.99 5.89 -7.59
C PRO A 32 -5.21 5.56 -8.86
N PHE A 33 -4.38 4.53 -8.80
CA PHE A 33 -3.74 3.93 -9.97
C PHE A 33 -4.33 2.55 -10.25
N ILE A 34 -4.64 2.25 -11.52
CA ILE A 34 -5.16 0.94 -11.92
C ILE A 34 -4.14 0.21 -12.75
N LEU A 35 -3.73 -0.97 -12.28
CA LEU A 35 -2.85 -1.91 -12.97
C LEU A 35 -3.68 -3.08 -13.52
N PRO A 36 -3.74 -3.29 -14.84
CA PRO A 36 -4.24 -4.52 -15.41
C PRO A 36 -3.19 -5.63 -15.27
N VAL A 37 -3.59 -6.78 -14.71
CA VAL A 37 -2.77 -7.99 -14.62
C VAL A 37 -3.39 -9.04 -15.53
N ALA A 38 -2.95 -9.06 -16.79
CA ALA A 38 -3.54 -9.88 -17.84
C ALA A 38 -3.47 -11.38 -17.54
N GLU A 39 -2.37 -11.84 -16.96
CA GLU A 39 -2.17 -13.25 -16.58
C GLU A 39 -3.20 -13.76 -15.57
N GLU A 40 -3.68 -12.86 -14.68
CA GLU A 40 -4.73 -13.18 -13.71
C GLU A 40 -6.14 -12.84 -14.22
N GLY A 41 -6.25 -12.09 -15.31
CA GLY A 41 -7.51 -11.58 -15.83
C GLY A 41 -8.21 -10.60 -14.88
N VAL A 42 -7.43 -9.77 -14.16
CA VAL A 42 -7.93 -8.85 -13.14
C VAL A 42 -7.27 -7.48 -13.21
N TYR A 43 -7.87 -6.54 -12.50
CA TYR A 43 -7.37 -5.20 -12.27
C TYR A 43 -7.09 -5.00 -10.80
N TYR A 44 -5.96 -4.38 -10.48
CA TYR A 44 -5.64 -3.89 -9.14
C TYR A 44 -5.76 -2.37 -9.12
N MET A 45 -6.47 -1.84 -8.14
CA MET A 45 -6.57 -0.40 -7.91
C MET A 45 -5.84 -0.07 -6.62
N TYR A 46 -4.76 0.68 -6.74
CA TYR A 46 -3.93 1.13 -5.61
C TYR A 46 -4.31 2.52 -5.18
N ALA A 47 -4.34 2.73 -3.88
CA ALA A 47 -4.66 4.04 -3.31
C ALA A 47 -3.91 4.27 -2.00
N SER A 48 -3.65 5.55 -1.71
CA SER A 48 -3.16 5.97 -0.41
C SER A 48 -4.17 5.64 0.69
N SER A 49 -3.71 5.05 1.77
CA SER A 49 -4.52 4.71 2.93
C SER A 49 -3.71 4.90 4.21
N PRO A 50 -3.64 6.13 4.74
CA PRO A 50 -2.91 6.39 5.98
C PRO A 50 -3.62 5.75 7.16
N THR A 51 -2.83 5.35 8.17
CA THR A 51 -3.32 4.93 9.49
C THR A 51 -3.01 6.00 10.52
N LYS A 52 -3.78 6.04 11.60
CA LYS A 52 -3.55 6.98 12.70
C LYS A 52 -3.38 6.20 14.00
N GLU A 53 -2.22 6.36 14.64
CA GLU A 53 -1.87 5.71 15.90
C GLU A 53 -1.37 6.78 16.89
N ASN A 54 -1.94 6.84 18.08
CA ASN A 54 -1.56 7.80 19.14
C ASN A 54 -1.48 9.27 18.65
N GLY A 55 -2.38 9.66 17.75
CA GLY A 55 -2.39 11.00 17.18
C GLY A 55 -1.44 11.24 16.01
N VAL A 56 -0.53 10.31 15.71
CA VAL A 56 0.42 10.37 14.59
C VAL A 56 -0.17 9.69 13.37
N THR A 57 -0.02 10.31 12.20
CA THR A 57 -0.45 9.75 10.92
C THR A 57 0.72 9.05 10.25
N TYR A 58 0.55 7.77 9.94
CA TYR A 58 1.49 6.94 9.21
C TYR A 58 0.98 6.69 7.79
N GLY A 59 1.83 6.92 6.82
CA GLY A 59 1.51 6.66 5.42
C GLY A 59 1.46 5.17 5.09
N GLY A 60 0.69 4.85 4.06
CA GLY A 60 0.66 3.50 3.52
C GLY A 60 -0.32 3.41 2.37
N MET A 61 -0.49 2.20 1.84
CA MET A 61 -1.34 1.95 0.68
C MET A 61 -2.14 0.67 0.84
N VAL A 62 -3.28 0.69 0.17
CA VAL A 62 -4.13 -0.48 -0.01
C VAL A 62 -4.32 -0.77 -1.49
N ALA A 63 -4.69 -2.01 -1.79
CA ALA A 63 -5.14 -2.44 -3.11
C ALA A 63 -6.57 -2.99 -3.04
N TYR A 64 -7.33 -2.73 -4.08
CA TYR A 64 -8.60 -3.38 -4.37
C TYR A 64 -8.42 -4.21 -5.64
N LYS A 65 -9.15 -5.32 -5.76
CA LYS A 65 -9.10 -6.24 -6.91
C LYS A 65 -10.45 -6.31 -7.60
N SER A 66 -10.46 -6.29 -8.94
CA SER A 66 -11.67 -6.37 -9.76
C SER A 66 -11.44 -7.21 -11.01
N LYS A 67 -12.51 -7.83 -11.54
CA LYS A 67 -12.50 -8.49 -12.85
C LYS A 67 -13.18 -7.66 -13.94
N ASP A 68 -13.96 -6.67 -13.56
CA ASP A 68 -14.88 -5.96 -14.47
C ASP A 68 -14.83 -4.43 -14.34
N LEU A 69 -13.96 -3.89 -13.46
CA LEU A 69 -13.85 -2.48 -13.10
C LEU A 69 -15.13 -1.89 -12.47
N LYS A 70 -16.09 -2.71 -12.15
CA LYS A 70 -17.39 -2.30 -11.55
C LYS A 70 -17.51 -2.82 -10.11
N THR A 71 -17.14 -4.07 -9.92
CA THR A 71 -17.20 -4.75 -8.63
C THR A 71 -15.80 -5.00 -8.10
N TRP A 72 -15.54 -4.58 -6.88
CA TRP A 72 -14.23 -4.59 -6.24
C TRP A 72 -14.24 -5.39 -4.95
N THR A 73 -13.17 -6.08 -4.68
CA THR A 73 -12.89 -6.75 -3.41
C THR A 73 -11.70 -6.09 -2.72
N GLY A 74 -11.67 -6.07 -1.41
CA GLY A 74 -10.64 -5.41 -0.62
C GLY A 74 -11.26 -4.46 0.41
N PRO A 75 -10.48 -3.48 0.94
CA PRO A 75 -9.06 -3.24 0.66
C PRO A 75 -8.13 -4.25 1.34
N VAL A 76 -6.99 -4.50 0.72
CA VAL A 76 -5.87 -5.23 1.30
C VAL A 76 -4.70 -4.27 1.51
N ARG A 77 -4.07 -4.30 2.68
CA ARG A 77 -2.86 -3.50 2.94
C ARG A 77 -1.69 -4.06 2.14
N VAL A 78 -1.06 -3.23 1.30
CA VAL A 78 0.02 -3.64 0.41
C VAL A 78 1.36 -2.96 0.70
N PHE A 79 1.33 -1.83 1.44
CA PHE A 79 2.52 -1.08 1.78
C PHE A 79 2.32 -0.23 3.03
N ASP A 80 3.35 -0.16 3.86
CA ASP A 80 3.50 0.78 4.97
C ASP A 80 4.77 1.61 4.75
N VAL A 81 4.67 2.93 4.92
CA VAL A 81 5.84 3.81 4.88
C VAL A 81 6.77 3.46 6.02
N PRO A 82 8.07 3.18 5.74
CA PRO A 82 9.04 2.92 6.79
C PRO A 82 9.11 4.06 7.81
N ARG A 83 9.10 3.73 9.11
CA ARG A 83 8.99 4.72 10.20
C ARG A 83 10.31 5.39 10.56
N ASP A 84 11.45 4.80 10.20
CA ASP A 84 12.78 5.17 10.72
C ASP A 84 13.66 5.88 9.69
N ASN A 85 13.08 6.41 8.62
CA ASN A 85 13.84 6.98 7.50
C ASN A 85 13.56 8.46 7.23
N GLY A 86 12.93 9.17 8.15
CA GLY A 86 12.60 10.59 8.01
C GLY A 86 11.45 10.89 7.03
N LEU A 87 10.72 9.85 6.58
CA LEU A 87 9.54 10.03 5.76
C LEU A 87 8.30 10.25 6.63
N THR A 88 7.47 11.19 6.25
CA THR A 88 6.28 11.59 7.01
C THR A 88 5.04 11.68 6.15
N GLY A 89 3.89 11.63 6.81
CA GLY A 89 2.60 11.88 6.17
C GLY A 89 2.09 10.75 5.30
N THR A 90 1.34 11.12 4.26
CA THR A 90 0.67 10.18 3.36
C THR A 90 1.50 9.89 2.11
N VAL A 91 1.24 8.76 1.49
CA VAL A 91 1.70 8.46 0.13
C VAL A 91 0.83 9.23 -0.86
N TRP A 92 1.44 9.88 -1.86
CA TRP A 92 0.74 10.65 -2.87
C TRP A 92 0.91 10.04 -4.24
N ALA A 93 -0.18 10.00 -5.01
CA ALA A 93 -0.24 9.53 -6.38
C ALA A 93 0.62 8.25 -6.59
N PRO A 94 0.29 7.14 -5.92
CA PRO A 94 1.03 5.89 -6.07
C PRO A 94 0.81 5.31 -7.47
N GLU A 95 1.87 4.75 -8.06
CA GLU A 95 1.80 3.99 -9.31
C GLU A 95 2.51 2.65 -9.13
N VAL A 96 1.98 1.59 -9.73
CA VAL A 96 2.58 0.26 -9.69
C VAL A 96 2.78 -0.26 -11.11
N HIS A 97 4.01 -0.66 -11.43
CA HIS A 97 4.37 -1.16 -12.75
C HIS A 97 5.03 -2.54 -12.68
N LEU A 98 4.68 -3.43 -13.59
CA LEU A 98 5.34 -4.72 -13.76
C LEU A 98 6.56 -4.56 -14.66
N TYR A 99 7.73 -4.99 -14.19
CA TYR A 99 8.96 -5.02 -14.98
C TYR A 99 9.83 -6.22 -14.58
N ASN A 100 10.28 -6.99 -15.55
CA ASN A 100 11.12 -8.18 -15.35
C ASN A 100 10.60 -9.12 -14.25
N GLY A 101 9.30 -9.40 -14.24
CA GLY A 101 8.65 -10.32 -13.30
C GLY A 101 8.49 -9.79 -11.87
N LYS A 102 8.78 -8.52 -11.62
CA LYS A 102 8.57 -7.86 -10.32
C LYS A 102 7.68 -6.63 -10.47
N TYR A 103 6.96 -6.33 -9.40
CA TYR A 103 6.11 -5.14 -9.32
C TYR A 103 6.87 -4.02 -8.61
N TYR A 104 6.89 -2.84 -9.21
CA TYR A 104 7.59 -1.66 -8.69
C TYR A 104 6.56 -0.59 -8.35
N LEU A 105 6.56 -0.19 -7.09
CA LEU A 105 5.75 0.91 -6.59
C LEU A 105 6.55 2.20 -6.64
N PHE A 106 6.04 3.19 -7.33
CA PHE A 106 6.50 4.58 -7.31
C PHE A 106 5.56 5.37 -6.40
N ALA A 107 6.09 5.90 -5.31
CA ALA A 107 5.29 6.56 -4.29
C ALA A 107 5.92 7.89 -3.88
N THR A 108 5.23 8.99 -4.12
CA THR A 108 5.67 10.31 -3.66
C THR A 108 5.39 10.46 -2.18
N MET A 109 6.42 10.80 -1.42
CA MET A 109 6.39 10.94 0.03
C MET A 109 7.00 12.26 0.48
N ASN A 110 6.49 12.79 1.59
CA ASN A 110 7.11 13.91 2.29
C ASN A 110 8.25 13.41 3.18
N SER A 111 9.23 14.27 3.39
CA SER A 111 10.21 14.12 4.48
C SER A 111 9.84 15.05 5.65
N ASP A 112 10.55 14.91 6.76
CA ASP A 112 10.52 15.82 7.90
C ASP A 112 11.36 17.09 7.68
N ILE A 113 12.13 17.14 6.59
CA ILE A 113 13.02 18.27 6.27
C ILE A 113 12.18 19.45 5.77
N VAL A 114 12.13 20.52 6.56
CA VAL A 114 11.47 21.78 6.19
C VAL A 114 12.45 22.66 5.43
N TRP A 115 12.09 23.05 4.21
CA TRP A 115 12.92 23.95 3.39
C TRP A 115 12.43 25.39 3.35
N LYS A 116 11.17 25.61 3.76
CA LYS A 116 10.59 26.95 3.84
C LYS A 116 9.62 27.04 5.01
N ALA A 117 9.76 28.09 5.81
CA ALA A 117 8.88 28.36 6.93
C ALA A 117 7.41 28.47 6.50
N PRO A 118 6.47 28.05 7.34
CA PRO A 118 5.06 28.18 7.05
C PRO A 118 4.66 29.65 6.96
N LYS A 119 3.78 29.96 6.02
CA LYS A 119 3.02 31.22 6.02
C LYS A 119 1.79 31.09 6.91
N LYS A 120 1.29 32.22 7.41
CA LYS A 120 0.04 32.23 8.21
C LYS A 120 -1.07 31.47 7.46
N GLY A 121 -1.65 30.46 8.09
CA GLY A 121 -2.71 29.63 7.53
C GLY A 121 -2.26 28.51 6.58
N HIS A 122 -0.96 28.30 6.38
CA HIS A 122 -0.42 27.22 5.55
C HIS A 122 0.58 26.36 6.34
N PRO A 123 0.66 25.05 6.08
CA PRO A 123 1.67 24.20 6.70
C PRO A 123 3.07 24.57 6.21
N ALA A 124 4.09 24.08 6.91
CA ALA A 124 5.49 24.17 6.45
C ALA A 124 5.66 23.44 5.11
N TYR A 125 6.55 23.97 4.28
CA TYR A 125 6.94 23.29 3.04
C TYR A 125 8.05 22.29 3.35
N THR A 126 7.83 21.03 3.01
CA THR A 126 8.81 19.96 3.22
C THR A 126 9.36 19.44 1.91
N HIS A 127 10.55 18.86 1.94
CA HIS A 127 11.08 18.16 0.79
C HIS A 127 10.22 16.94 0.45
N ARG A 128 10.07 16.67 -0.85
CA ARG A 128 9.33 15.53 -1.38
C ARG A 128 10.14 14.83 -2.45
N ALA A 129 9.99 13.52 -2.50
CA ALA A 129 10.59 12.71 -3.57
C ALA A 129 9.72 11.48 -3.83
N THR A 130 9.76 10.99 -5.06
CA THR A 130 9.22 9.67 -5.36
C THR A 130 10.22 8.64 -4.92
N GLN A 131 9.80 7.75 -4.04
CA GLN A 131 10.53 6.57 -3.59
C GLN A 131 10.07 5.37 -4.42
N ILE A 132 10.96 4.40 -4.63
CA ILE A 132 10.65 3.19 -5.41
C ILE A 132 10.77 1.99 -4.47
N TYR A 133 9.71 1.18 -4.40
CA TYR A 133 9.65 -0.08 -3.65
C TYR A 133 9.35 -1.21 -4.61
N TRP A 134 9.53 -2.45 -4.18
CA TRP A 134 9.28 -3.60 -5.04
C TRP A 134 8.54 -4.73 -4.30
N ALA A 135 7.88 -5.61 -5.07
CA ALA A 135 7.22 -6.82 -4.58
C ALA A 135 7.27 -7.91 -5.65
N ASP A 136 7.13 -9.17 -5.23
CA ASP A 136 7.01 -10.31 -6.14
C ASP A 136 5.58 -10.50 -6.69
N ARG A 137 4.60 -9.87 -6.05
CA ARG A 137 3.18 -9.98 -6.39
C ARG A 137 2.49 -8.60 -6.37
N PRO A 138 1.40 -8.44 -7.14
CA PRO A 138 0.67 -7.18 -7.18
C PRO A 138 0.02 -6.82 -5.84
N GLU A 139 -0.29 -7.81 -5.00
CA GLU A 139 -0.80 -7.58 -3.64
C GLU A 139 0.29 -7.19 -2.62
N GLY A 140 1.55 -7.08 -3.04
CA GLY A 140 2.65 -6.81 -2.13
C GLY A 140 3.01 -8.01 -1.23
N PRO A 141 3.53 -7.77 -0.01
CA PRO A 141 3.89 -6.45 0.50
C PRO A 141 5.02 -5.80 -0.30
N PHE A 142 4.90 -4.51 -0.57
CA PHE A 142 6.00 -3.76 -1.18
C PHE A 142 7.07 -3.46 -0.12
N GLN A 143 8.33 -3.65 -0.50
CA GLN A 143 9.49 -3.55 0.40
C GLN A 143 10.58 -2.66 -0.18
N ALA A 144 11.41 -2.11 0.71
CA ALA A 144 12.55 -1.30 0.34
C ALA A 144 13.68 -2.15 -0.28
N PHE A 145 14.59 -1.50 -0.98
CA PHE A 145 15.82 -2.13 -1.46
C PHE A 145 16.84 -2.22 -0.31
N GLU A 146 17.56 -3.33 -0.24
CA GLU A 146 18.47 -3.62 0.88
C GLU A 146 19.66 -2.65 0.98
N ASN A 147 20.26 -2.27 -0.16
CA ASN A 147 21.51 -1.53 -0.16
C ASN A 147 21.35 -0.01 -0.34
N LYS A 148 20.46 0.39 -1.21
CA LYS A 148 20.19 1.79 -1.51
C LYS A 148 18.77 1.95 -2.01
N GLN A 149 17.98 2.69 -1.27
CA GLN A 149 16.60 2.99 -1.65
C GLN A 149 16.60 3.94 -2.87
N PRO A 150 16.12 3.50 -4.05
CA PRO A 150 16.00 4.37 -5.20
C PRO A 150 14.94 5.46 -4.98
N HIS A 151 15.28 6.66 -5.34
CA HIS A 151 14.34 7.79 -5.29
C HIS A 151 14.70 8.84 -6.35
N THR A 152 13.73 9.64 -6.73
CA THR A 152 13.97 10.85 -7.51
C THR A 152 14.69 11.89 -6.64
N PRO A 153 15.44 12.84 -7.23
CA PRO A 153 15.95 13.98 -6.47
C PRO A 153 14.83 14.67 -5.69
N MET A 154 15.11 15.09 -4.48
CA MET A 154 14.12 15.82 -3.67
C MET A 154 13.76 17.13 -4.37
N GLY A 155 12.51 17.26 -4.76
CA GLY A 155 11.97 18.47 -5.37
C GLY A 155 11.72 19.55 -4.32
N GLN A 156 12.00 20.78 -4.68
CA GLN A 156 11.47 21.95 -3.97
C GLN A 156 10.19 22.38 -4.68
N MET A 157 9.12 22.47 -3.95
CA MET A 157 7.85 23.02 -4.44
C MET A 157 7.53 24.34 -3.79
#